data_981e0efa7995bd19d1579698438a9621
#
_entry.id   981e0efa7995bd19d1579698438a9621
#
_cell.length_a   1.000
_cell.length_b   1.000
_cell.length_c   1.000
_cell.angle_alpha   90.00
_cell.angle_beta   90.00
_cell.angle_gamma   90.00
#
_symmetry.space_group_name_H-M   'P 1'
#
loop_
_entity.id
_entity.type
_entity.pdbx_description
1 polymer ?
#
loop_
_entity_poly.entity_id
_entity_poly.type
_entity_poly.pdbx_seq_one_letter_code
_entity_poly.pdbx_strand_id
1 'polypeptide(L)'
;MKKFKFLLSAACAFMAVATYAQDFSDPKYAIWGDTPEERQQNILNSNFFKEACDNKDYDGATRYLQELLAKCPKASENTFVRGITLYKNKINRAKSLDEKKMYVDSLMLLYDLRNEYFGDHAKRGSAYILDRKAREYMTYCPNDRAGIREAFRKAIEVGGAQTDPETVAIYFANLCEDYKNTDEVMPDEVLSEYERLAPYFDNNPAAAEYKDQFDAAFGLSGAASCENLEALFSAKLAAAPDDEALLSQAVGLMSRANCDSEFYFTTAEKYYQIKPSSETAMFLAQAFQNKGDFTKAKTYLNEALAVEQDPAERQLLLVRIALVGLAANEISDAAAAARQARDLNPEDGVPYFVLAQCYASSAASCGGFAGQAVYWAAYDTMAKALELLPGDSEYVEPAKKSLSAFRNGFPNAEECFFNELSEGARYTVTCGTAAGVVTTVRPR
;
A
#
# COMPACT_ATOMS: atom_id res chain seq x y z
N MET A 1 27.28 59.33 71.76
CA MET A 1 26.19 59.81 72.67
C MET A 1 24.89 59.33 72.11
N LYS A 2 24.03 58.83 73.01
CA LYS A 2 22.61 58.50 72.88
C LYS A 2 22.29 57.15 72.17
N LYS A 3 22.07 56.20 73.01
CA LYS A 3 21.40 54.90 72.83
C LYS A 3 19.92 55.13 72.52
N PHE A 4 19.42 54.44 71.50
CA PHE A 4 17.97 54.25 71.36
C PHE A 4 17.65 52.78 71.31
N LYS A 5 17.06 52.29 72.36
CA LYS A 5 16.52 50.92 72.43
C LYS A 5 15.14 50.94 71.71
N PHE A 6 14.99 50.04 70.74
CA PHE A 6 13.68 49.69 70.21
C PHE A 6 13.32 48.29 70.64
N LEU A 7 12.34 48.13 71.45
CA LEU A 7 11.67 46.92 71.76
C LEU A 7 10.81 46.51 70.55
N LEU A 8 11.13 45.39 69.95
CA LEU A 8 10.27 44.77 68.95
C LEU A 8 9.54 43.60 69.67
N SER A 9 8.23 43.80 69.93
CA SER A 9 7.35 42.75 70.39
C SER A 9 7.04 41.85 69.20
N ALA A 10 7.55 40.61 69.22
CA ALA A 10 7.20 39.55 68.26
C ALA A 10 5.81 38.98 68.60
N ALA A 11 4.82 39.43 67.88
CA ALA A 11 3.54 38.75 67.81
C ALA A 11 3.68 37.55 66.86
N CYS A 12 3.87 36.37 67.38
CA CYS A 12 3.74 35.08 66.64
C CYS A 12 2.28 34.88 66.27
N ALA A 13 1.89 35.34 65.10
CA ALA A 13 0.64 34.91 64.48
C ALA A 13 0.87 33.46 63.97
N PHE A 14 0.42 32.49 64.70
CA PHE A 14 0.22 31.13 64.23
C PHE A 14 -0.92 31.20 63.19
N MET A 15 -0.53 31.33 61.90
CA MET A 15 -1.46 30.97 60.81
C MET A 15 -1.49 29.44 60.83
N ALA A 16 -2.52 28.86 61.43
CA ALA A 16 -2.94 27.50 61.19
C ALA A 16 -3.34 27.36 59.72
N VAL A 17 -2.37 27.03 58.88
CA VAL A 17 -2.67 26.51 57.53
C VAL A 17 -3.39 25.17 57.81
N ALA A 18 -4.73 25.18 57.72
CA ALA A 18 -5.50 23.98 57.65
C ALA A 18 -5.07 23.23 56.35
N THR A 19 -4.02 22.41 56.47
CA THR A 19 -3.78 21.39 55.47
C THR A 19 -4.99 20.47 55.53
N TYR A 20 -5.87 20.61 54.53
CA TYR A 20 -6.88 19.57 54.31
C TYR A 20 -6.08 18.27 54.05
N ALA A 21 -5.95 17.44 55.06
CA ALA A 21 -5.43 16.09 54.91
C ALA A 21 -6.33 15.40 53.91
N GLN A 22 -5.74 14.91 52.83
CA GLN A 22 -6.47 14.23 51.78
C GLN A 22 -7.18 13.02 52.42
N ASP A 23 -8.50 12.98 52.32
CA ASP A 23 -9.30 11.90 52.91
C ASP A 23 -9.34 10.71 51.95
N PHE A 24 -8.51 9.72 52.22
CA PHE A 24 -8.42 8.47 51.44
C PHE A 24 -9.58 7.52 51.70
N SER A 25 -10.53 7.83 52.61
CA SER A 25 -11.77 7.07 52.78
C SER A 25 -12.78 7.35 51.64
N ASP A 26 -12.61 8.47 50.94
CA ASP A 26 -13.44 8.85 49.79
C ASP A 26 -13.48 7.71 48.73
N PRO A 27 -14.66 7.27 48.26
CA PRO A 27 -14.84 6.23 47.26
C PRO A 27 -14.07 6.43 45.97
N LYS A 28 -13.74 7.66 45.59
CA LYS A 28 -12.91 7.98 44.38
C LYS A 28 -11.53 7.37 44.45
N TYR A 29 -10.99 7.05 45.64
CA TYR A 29 -9.70 6.39 45.82
C TYR A 29 -9.81 4.88 45.95
N ALA A 30 -11.01 4.27 45.89
CA ALA A 30 -11.19 2.83 46.04
C ALA A 30 -10.39 1.97 45.09
N ILE A 31 -10.10 2.48 43.88
CA ILE A 31 -9.27 1.82 42.87
C ILE A 31 -7.82 1.62 43.31
N TRP A 32 -7.35 2.33 44.34
CA TRP A 32 -5.98 2.28 44.85
C TRP A 32 -5.77 1.28 45.99
N GLY A 33 -6.82 0.68 46.52
CA GLY A 33 -6.74 -0.30 47.62
C GLY A 33 -8.04 -0.42 48.39
N ASP A 34 -8.12 -1.44 49.26
CA ASP A 34 -9.30 -1.76 50.02
C ASP A 34 -9.44 -0.85 51.25
N THR A 35 -8.34 -0.50 51.90
CA THR A 35 -8.32 0.38 53.08
C THR A 35 -7.77 1.77 52.78
N PRO A 36 -8.14 2.80 53.58
CA PRO A 36 -7.55 4.15 53.40
C PRO A 36 -6.05 4.18 53.45
N GLU A 37 -5.42 3.38 54.32
CA GLU A 37 -3.99 3.27 54.49
C GLU A 37 -3.32 2.66 53.24
N GLU A 38 -3.89 1.61 52.64
CA GLU A 38 -3.41 1.02 51.39
C GLU A 38 -3.54 2.00 50.26
N ARG A 39 -4.65 2.72 50.13
CA ARG A 39 -4.88 3.75 49.12
C ARG A 39 -3.82 4.85 49.21
N GLN A 40 -3.56 5.35 50.40
CA GLN A 40 -2.54 6.34 50.65
C GLN A 40 -1.14 5.83 50.21
N GLN A 41 -0.80 4.61 50.65
CA GLN A 41 0.51 4.02 50.33
C GLN A 41 0.69 3.78 48.82
N ASN A 42 -0.33 3.25 48.14
CA ASN A 42 -0.26 2.97 46.70
C ASN A 42 -0.24 4.26 45.84
N ILE A 43 -0.95 5.31 46.26
CA ILE A 43 -0.83 6.64 45.64
C ILE A 43 0.57 7.22 45.84
N LEU A 44 1.14 7.06 47.03
CA LEU A 44 2.52 7.49 47.32
C LEU A 44 3.53 6.71 46.47
N ASN A 45 3.38 5.37 46.38
CA ASN A 45 4.23 4.53 45.51
C ASN A 45 4.10 4.94 44.03
N SER A 46 2.91 5.33 43.57
CA SER A 46 2.72 5.85 42.21
C SER A 46 3.47 7.17 41.96
N ASN A 47 3.51 8.05 42.97
CA ASN A 47 4.27 9.29 42.89
C ASN A 47 5.78 9.03 42.87
N PHE A 48 6.26 8.13 43.76
CA PHE A 48 7.68 7.71 43.77
C PHE A 48 8.07 7.00 42.49
N PHE A 49 7.19 6.16 41.93
CA PHE A 49 7.41 5.54 40.62
C PHE A 49 7.64 6.58 39.53
N LYS A 50 6.75 7.59 39.48
CA LYS A 50 6.88 8.69 38.54
C LYS A 50 8.20 9.43 38.72
N GLU A 51 8.52 9.82 39.95
CA GLU A 51 9.74 10.55 40.30
C GLU A 51 11.02 9.76 39.94
N ALA A 52 11.05 8.47 40.27
CA ALA A 52 12.16 7.60 39.91
C ALA A 52 12.34 7.47 38.38
N CYS A 53 11.25 7.35 37.63
CA CYS A 53 11.31 7.36 36.16
C CYS A 53 11.85 8.69 35.61
N ASP A 54 11.35 9.82 36.13
CA ASP A 54 11.75 11.17 35.70
C ASP A 54 13.24 11.42 36.00
N ASN A 55 13.75 10.91 37.15
CA ASN A 55 15.15 10.95 37.59
C ASN A 55 16.02 9.88 36.94
N LYS A 56 15.50 8.98 36.13
CA LYS A 56 16.21 7.84 35.51
C LYS A 56 16.82 6.86 36.52
N ASP A 57 16.25 6.77 37.72
CA ASP A 57 16.52 5.73 38.70
C ASP A 57 15.71 4.47 38.32
N TYR A 58 16.23 3.69 37.39
CA TYR A 58 15.51 2.54 36.83
C TYR A 58 15.35 1.38 37.80
N ASP A 59 16.23 1.25 38.77
CA ASP A 59 16.12 0.18 39.78
C ASP A 59 15.08 0.52 40.84
N GLY A 60 15.12 1.76 41.35
CA GLY A 60 14.05 2.28 42.21
C GLY A 60 12.68 2.25 41.52
N ALA A 61 12.59 2.69 40.25
CA ALA A 61 11.39 2.64 39.47
C ALA A 61 10.85 1.21 39.30
N THR A 62 11.70 0.23 39.03
CA THR A 62 11.31 -1.18 38.90
C THR A 62 10.65 -1.71 40.15
N ARG A 63 11.14 -1.41 41.33
CA ARG A 63 10.57 -1.84 42.60
C ARG A 63 9.15 -1.26 42.78
N TYR A 64 9.00 0.04 42.59
CA TYR A 64 7.66 0.66 42.70
C TYR A 64 6.67 0.15 41.65
N LEU A 65 7.12 -0.10 40.40
CA LEU A 65 6.28 -0.70 39.38
C LEU A 65 5.75 -2.07 39.82
N GLN A 66 6.63 -2.95 40.33
CA GLN A 66 6.25 -4.28 40.80
C GLN A 66 5.20 -4.22 41.93
N GLU A 67 5.37 -3.31 42.90
CA GLU A 67 4.38 -3.10 43.96
C GLU A 67 3.04 -2.64 43.43
N LEU A 68 3.02 -1.68 42.50
CA LEU A 68 1.79 -1.16 41.89
C LEU A 68 1.05 -2.23 41.08
N LEU A 69 1.78 -3.02 40.29
CA LEU A 69 1.20 -4.12 39.52
C LEU A 69 0.63 -5.23 40.41
N ALA A 70 1.24 -5.47 41.58
CA ALA A 70 0.78 -6.48 42.52
C ALA A 70 -0.44 -6.05 43.32
N LYS A 71 -0.55 -4.75 43.66
CA LYS A 71 -1.56 -4.26 44.62
C LYS A 71 -2.71 -3.49 43.97
N CYS A 72 -2.46 -2.72 42.94
CA CYS A 72 -3.47 -1.86 42.34
C CYS A 72 -3.28 -1.71 40.80
N PRO A 73 -3.24 -2.80 40.02
CA PRO A 73 -2.94 -2.75 38.59
C PRO A 73 -3.96 -1.93 37.81
N LYS A 74 -5.22 -1.88 38.26
CA LYS A 74 -6.31 -1.12 37.61
C LYS A 74 -6.32 0.38 37.94
N ALA A 75 -5.44 0.83 38.85
CA ALA A 75 -5.51 2.20 39.37
C ALA A 75 -5.15 3.26 38.32
N SER A 76 -4.20 2.95 37.41
CA SER A 76 -3.78 3.91 36.39
C SER A 76 -3.14 3.24 35.19
N GLU A 77 -3.63 3.51 33.98
CA GLU A 77 -3.02 3.13 32.72
C GLU A 77 -1.59 3.71 32.58
N ASN A 78 -1.35 4.89 33.16
CA ASN A 78 -0.04 5.54 33.12
C ASN A 78 1.06 4.71 33.82
N THR A 79 0.71 3.83 34.76
CA THR A 79 1.66 2.88 35.37
C THR A 79 2.28 1.99 34.30
N PHE A 80 1.47 1.47 33.38
CA PHE A 80 1.93 0.64 32.26
C PHE A 80 2.69 1.45 31.22
N VAL A 81 2.20 2.63 30.82
CA VAL A 81 2.88 3.50 29.84
C VAL A 81 4.28 3.90 30.28
N ARG A 82 4.43 4.27 31.57
CA ARG A 82 5.75 4.57 32.15
C ARG A 82 6.61 3.32 32.33
N GLY A 83 6.01 2.19 32.71
CA GLY A 83 6.69 0.90 32.82
C GLY A 83 7.25 0.41 31.49
N ILE A 84 6.48 0.55 30.41
CA ILE A 84 6.96 0.27 29.04
C ILE A 84 8.19 1.12 28.72
N THR A 85 8.12 2.43 28.97
CA THR A 85 9.27 3.34 28.76
C THR A 85 10.48 2.96 29.64
N LEU A 86 10.24 2.57 30.90
CA LEU A 86 11.26 2.08 31.81
C LEU A 86 11.99 0.85 31.24
N TYR A 87 11.26 -0.20 30.82
CA TYR A 87 11.89 -1.41 30.29
C TYR A 87 12.57 -1.16 28.94
N LYS A 88 12.04 -0.32 28.07
CA LYS A 88 12.75 0.08 26.85
C LYS A 88 14.12 0.73 27.16
N ASN A 89 14.19 1.57 28.19
CA ASN A 89 15.45 2.16 28.62
C ASN A 89 16.41 1.11 29.23
N LYS A 90 15.88 0.13 30.00
CA LYS A 90 16.69 -0.96 30.56
C LYS A 90 17.22 -1.87 29.45
N ILE A 91 16.42 -2.23 28.45
CA ILE A 91 16.85 -3.00 27.27
C ILE A 91 18.03 -2.31 26.55
N ASN A 92 17.91 -0.99 26.31
CA ASN A 92 18.96 -0.23 25.64
C ASN A 92 20.26 -0.09 26.45
N ARG A 93 20.22 -0.35 27.76
CA ARG A 93 21.38 -0.27 28.70
C ARG A 93 21.85 -1.62 29.19
N ALA A 94 21.20 -2.71 28.77
CA ALA A 94 21.55 -4.06 29.16
C ALA A 94 23.02 -4.36 28.83
N LYS A 95 23.74 -4.97 29.80
CA LYS A 95 25.16 -5.27 29.69
C LYS A 95 25.43 -6.67 29.12
N SER A 96 24.41 -7.53 29.08
CA SER A 96 24.50 -8.89 28.54
C SER A 96 23.24 -9.23 27.73
N LEU A 97 23.35 -10.27 26.89
CA LEU A 97 22.20 -10.80 26.14
C LEU A 97 21.13 -11.37 27.07
N ASP A 98 21.51 -12.02 28.15
CA ASP A 98 20.59 -12.59 29.14
C ASP A 98 19.81 -11.49 29.87
N GLU A 99 20.50 -10.43 30.28
CA GLU A 99 19.86 -9.26 30.88
C GLU A 99 18.90 -8.58 29.91
N LYS A 100 19.32 -8.42 28.64
CA LYS A 100 18.45 -7.87 27.58
C LYS A 100 17.21 -8.72 27.40
N LYS A 101 17.34 -10.04 27.30
CA LYS A 101 16.23 -10.97 27.16
C LYS A 101 15.25 -10.86 28.33
N MET A 102 15.74 -10.87 29.57
CA MET A 102 14.92 -10.70 30.78
C MET A 102 14.08 -9.40 30.74
N TYR A 103 14.69 -8.30 30.28
CA TYR A 103 13.94 -7.03 30.16
C TYR A 103 12.94 -7.03 29.02
N VAL A 104 13.24 -7.72 27.90
CA VAL A 104 12.27 -7.91 26.80
C VAL A 104 11.09 -8.76 27.27
N ASP A 105 11.32 -9.86 27.98
CA ASP A 105 10.27 -10.69 28.56
C ASP A 105 9.37 -9.87 29.51
N SER A 106 9.98 -9.03 30.35
CA SER A 106 9.25 -8.14 31.26
C SER A 106 8.44 -7.07 30.50
N LEU A 107 8.97 -6.53 29.39
CA LEU A 107 8.26 -5.60 28.52
C LEU A 107 7.04 -6.26 27.90
N MET A 108 7.18 -7.48 27.38
CA MET A 108 6.08 -8.23 26.77
C MET A 108 4.99 -8.56 27.78
N LEU A 109 5.38 -9.00 28.99
CA LEU A 109 4.42 -9.23 30.08
C LEU A 109 3.67 -7.95 30.47
N LEU A 110 4.36 -6.81 30.47
CA LEU A 110 3.72 -5.53 30.79
C LEU A 110 2.66 -5.11 29.76
N TYR A 111 2.87 -5.43 28.50
CA TYR A 111 1.86 -5.26 27.44
C TYR A 111 0.68 -6.19 27.66
N ASP A 112 0.89 -7.46 28.05
CA ASP A 112 -0.17 -8.41 28.32
C ASP A 112 -1.04 -7.96 29.49
N LEU A 113 -0.42 -7.55 30.61
CA LEU A 113 -1.13 -7.01 31.76
C LEU A 113 -1.87 -5.71 31.42
N ARG A 114 -1.27 -4.81 30.62
CA ARG A 114 -1.97 -3.62 30.16
C ARG A 114 -3.19 -3.98 29.33
N ASN A 115 -3.09 -4.97 28.45
CA ASN A 115 -4.22 -5.45 27.66
C ASN A 115 -5.32 -6.05 28.55
N GLU A 116 -4.95 -6.83 29.57
CA GLU A 116 -5.88 -7.43 30.53
C GLU A 116 -6.68 -6.36 31.28
N TYR A 117 -6.02 -5.29 31.75
CA TYR A 117 -6.65 -4.31 32.63
C TYR A 117 -7.24 -3.10 31.90
N PHE A 118 -6.79 -2.77 30.70
CA PHE A 118 -7.16 -1.59 29.93
C PHE A 118 -7.52 -1.88 28.47
N GLY A 119 -7.75 -3.16 28.13
CA GLY A 119 -8.11 -3.58 26.77
C GLY A 119 -9.44 -3.01 26.26
N ASP A 120 -10.36 -2.67 27.17
CA ASP A 120 -11.67 -2.10 26.84
C ASP A 120 -11.64 -0.59 26.56
N HIS A 121 -10.48 0.06 26.62
CA HIS A 121 -10.39 1.51 26.37
C HIS A 121 -10.77 1.85 24.93
N ALA A 122 -11.75 2.75 24.74
CA ALA A 122 -12.37 3.04 23.43
C ALA A 122 -11.40 3.42 22.30
N LYS A 123 -10.28 4.10 22.62
CA LYS A 123 -9.29 4.56 21.61
C LYS A 123 -7.93 3.87 21.71
N ARG A 124 -7.59 3.33 22.86
CA ARG A 124 -6.28 2.74 23.16
C ARG A 124 -6.42 1.37 23.83
N GLY A 125 -7.48 0.66 23.46
CA GLY A 125 -7.77 -0.67 23.95
C GLY A 125 -6.93 -1.75 23.27
N SER A 126 -7.44 -2.98 23.25
CA SER A 126 -6.71 -4.17 22.81
C SER A 126 -6.09 -4.05 21.44
N ALA A 127 -6.79 -3.50 20.44
CA ALA A 127 -6.23 -3.30 19.09
C ALA A 127 -4.94 -2.46 19.13
N TYR A 128 -4.98 -1.30 19.80
CA TYR A 128 -3.82 -0.43 19.94
C TYR A 128 -2.69 -1.07 20.77
N ILE A 129 -3.02 -1.73 21.89
CA ILE A 129 -2.02 -2.29 22.80
C ILE A 129 -1.28 -3.45 22.15
N LEU A 130 -1.99 -4.36 21.47
CA LEU A 130 -1.41 -5.54 20.85
C LEU A 130 -0.62 -5.19 19.57
N ASP A 131 -1.05 -4.18 18.79
CA ASP A 131 -0.25 -3.63 17.70
C ASP A 131 1.11 -3.14 18.21
N ARG A 132 1.09 -2.31 19.27
CA ARG A 132 2.33 -1.83 19.86
C ARG A 132 3.21 -2.96 20.40
N LYS A 133 2.61 -3.96 21.03
CA LYS A 133 3.32 -5.16 21.48
C LYS A 133 4.02 -5.87 20.33
N ALA A 134 3.30 -6.11 19.22
CA ALA A 134 3.84 -6.81 18.05
C ALA A 134 5.04 -6.05 17.42
N ARG A 135 4.92 -4.74 17.27
CA ARG A 135 6.01 -3.88 16.75
C ARG A 135 7.25 -3.88 17.66
N GLU A 136 7.05 -3.82 18.97
CA GLU A 136 8.17 -3.92 19.92
C GLU A 136 8.79 -5.31 19.92
N TYR A 137 7.97 -6.37 19.79
CA TYR A 137 8.46 -7.74 19.67
C TYR A 137 9.35 -7.90 18.43
N MET A 138 8.88 -7.45 17.29
CA MET A 138 9.66 -7.43 16.04
C MET A 138 10.98 -6.66 16.19
N THR A 139 10.96 -5.54 16.92
CA THR A 139 12.16 -4.71 17.16
C THR A 139 13.20 -5.41 18.04
N TYR A 140 12.76 -6.08 19.09
CA TYR A 140 13.67 -6.65 20.09
C TYR A 140 13.99 -8.13 19.90
N CYS A 141 13.16 -8.85 19.14
CA CYS A 141 13.30 -10.27 18.83
C CYS A 141 13.32 -10.52 17.30
N PRO A 142 14.16 -9.81 16.50
CA PRO A 142 14.09 -9.86 15.03
C PRO A 142 14.36 -11.24 14.43
N ASN A 143 15.02 -12.13 15.17
CA ASN A 143 15.35 -13.48 14.73
C ASN A 143 14.27 -14.51 15.08
N ASP A 144 13.28 -14.17 15.91
CA ASP A 144 12.14 -15.03 16.21
C ASP A 144 11.01 -14.75 15.24
N ARG A 145 11.18 -15.22 14.02
CA ARG A 145 10.23 -14.97 12.92
C ARG A 145 8.83 -15.52 13.21
N ALA A 146 8.76 -16.71 13.77
CA ALA A 146 7.48 -17.33 14.16
C ALA A 146 6.77 -16.52 15.27
N GLY A 147 7.50 -16.07 16.29
CA GLY A 147 6.96 -15.21 17.33
C GLY A 147 6.47 -13.86 16.82
N ILE A 148 7.18 -13.27 15.85
CA ILE A 148 6.76 -12.02 15.18
C ILE A 148 5.42 -12.24 14.46
N ARG A 149 5.31 -13.29 13.64
CA ARG A 149 4.06 -13.63 12.93
C ARG A 149 2.89 -13.82 13.91
N GLU A 150 3.12 -14.57 14.98
CA GLU A 150 2.09 -14.83 15.98
C GLU A 150 1.64 -13.55 16.72
N ALA A 151 2.57 -12.67 17.08
CA ALA A 151 2.26 -11.41 17.74
C ALA A 151 1.39 -10.50 16.87
N PHE A 152 1.71 -10.38 15.58
CA PHE A 152 0.92 -9.60 14.63
C PHE A 152 -0.42 -10.26 14.32
N ARG A 153 -0.46 -11.59 14.12
CA ARG A 153 -1.70 -12.34 13.91
C ARG A 153 -2.69 -12.09 15.04
N LYS A 154 -2.21 -12.22 16.29
CA LYS A 154 -3.05 -11.94 17.49
C LYS A 154 -3.53 -10.48 17.55
N ALA A 155 -2.68 -9.52 17.18
CA ALA A 155 -3.07 -8.11 17.13
C ALA A 155 -4.20 -7.87 16.10
N ILE A 156 -4.12 -8.50 14.93
CA ILE A 156 -5.12 -8.41 13.87
C ILE A 156 -6.42 -9.11 14.28
N GLU A 157 -6.34 -10.32 14.82
CA GLU A 157 -7.52 -11.08 15.26
C GLU A 157 -8.32 -10.36 16.34
N VAL A 158 -7.62 -9.83 17.35
CA VAL A 158 -8.28 -9.10 18.46
C VAL A 158 -8.73 -7.71 18.04
N GLY A 159 -7.94 -7.04 17.17
CA GLY A 159 -8.28 -5.72 16.65
C GLY A 159 -9.48 -5.73 15.70
N GLY A 160 -9.67 -6.83 14.97
CA GLY A 160 -10.74 -6.96 13.98
C GLY A 160 -10.78 -5.75 13.04
N ALA A 161 -11.95 -5.21 12.79
CA ALA A 161 -12.14 -4.04 11.94
C ALA A 161 -11.46 -2.74 12.43
N GLN A 162 -10.94 -2.71 13.66
CA GLN A 162 -10.20 -1.56 14.22
C GLN A 162 -8.68 -1.70 14.03
N THR A 163 -8.22 -2.78 13.44
CA THR A 163 -6.79 -2.98 13.15
C THR A 163 -6.30 -1.92 12.15
N ASP A 164 -5.15 -1.32 12.48
CA ASP A 164 -4.50 -0.39 11.57
C ASP A 164 -4.07 -1.12 10.28
N PRO A 165 -4.44 -0.63 9.09
CA PRO A 165 -4.00 -1.21 7.81
C PRO A 165 -2.49 -1.39 7.69
N GLU A 166 -1.69 -0.50 8.28
CA GLU A 166 -0.23 -0.64 8.34
C GLU A 166 0.18 -1.93 9.06
N THR A 167 -0.49 -2.28 10.16
CA THR A 167 -0.24 -3.51 10.91
C THR A 167 -0.48 -4.75 10.07
N VAL A 168 -1.57 -4.72 9.28
CA VAL A 168 -1.91 -5.81 8.34
C VAL A 168 -0.83 -5.95 7.26
N ALA A 169 -0.40 -4.83 6.66
CA ALA A 169 0.64 -4.83 5.64
C ALA A 169 1.99 -5.35 6.18
N ILE A 170 2.40 -4.92 7.38
CA ILE A 170 3.63 -5.40 8.03
C ILE A 170 3.56 -6.91 8.31
N TYR A 171 2.45 -7.40 8.86
CA TYR A 171 2.27 -8.82 9.10
C TYR A 171 2.43 -9.63 7.82
N PHE A 172 1.70 -9.24 6.79
CA PHE A 172 1.69 -9.96 5.52
C PHE A 172 3.04 -9.92 4.80
N ALA A 173 3.74 -8.77 4.84
CA ALA A 173 5.08 -8.67 4.30
C ALA A 173 6.07 -9.61 5.00
N ASN A 174 5.99 -9.75 6.33
CA ASN A 174 6.79 -10.72 7.09
C ASN A 174 6.46 -12.17 6.71
N LEU A 175 5.17 -12.49 6.52
CA LEU A 175 4.74 -13.82 6.07
C LEU A 175 5.30 -14.14 4.67
N CYS A 176 5.19 -13.21 3.73
CA CYS A 176 5.74 -13.35 2.38
C CYS A 176 7.28 -13.50 2.38
N GLU A 177 7.96 -12.76 3.24
CA GLU A 177 9.42 -12.87 3.38
C GLU A 177 9.83 -14.25 3.93
N ASP A 178 9.09 -14.77 4.92
CA ASP A 178 9.34 -16.09 5.48
C ASP A 178 9.05 -17.19 4.45
N TYR A 179 7.98 -17.09 3.68
CA TYR A 179 7.71 -18.00 2.57
C TYR A 179 8.86 -18.05 1.55
N LYS A 180 9.44 -16.89 1.24
CA LYS A 180 10.52 -16.79 0.27
C LYS A 180 11.86 -17.33 0.79
N ASN A 181 12.13 -17.19 2.09
CA ASN A 181 13.45 -17.41 2.66
C ASN A 181 13.53 -18.66 3.58
N THR A 182 12.41 -19.30 3.87
CA THR A 182 12.34 -20.47 4.77
C THR A 182 11.38 -21.52 4.22
N ASP A 183 11.46 -22.75 4.73
CA ASP A 183 10.50 -23.82 4.44
C ASP A 183 9.37 -23.90 5.48
N GLU A 184 9.25 -22.88 6.35
CA GLU A 184 8.26 -22.88 7.45
C GLU A 184 6.86 -22.43 7.02
N VAL A 185 6.77 -21.64 5.95
CA VAL A 185 5.51 -21.08 5.42
C VAL A 185 5.21 -21.71 4.08
N MET A 186 4.01 -22.23 3.91
CA MET A 186 3.57 -22.85 2.68
C MET A 186 2.82 -21.88 1.77
N PRO A 187 2.79 -22.09 0.43
CA PRO A 187 2.06 -21.22 -0.50
C PRO A 187 0.60 -21.02 -0.10
N ASP A 188 -0.08 -22.09 0.34
CA ASP A 188 -1.49 -22.05 0.74
C ASP A 188 -1.73 -21.15 1.94
N GLU A 189 -0.77 -21.04 2.86
CA GLU A 189 -0.87 -20.11 3.99
C GLU A 189 -0.79 -18.66 3.49
N VAL A 190 0.13 -18.35 2.60
CA VAL A 190 0.25 -16.99 2.03
C VAL A 190 -1.01 -16.63 1.24
N LEU A 191 -1.53 -17.55 0.43
CA LEU A 191 -2.73 -17.34 -0.37
C LEU A 191 -3.97 -17.11 0.51
N SER A 192 -4.17 -17.97 1.53
CA SER A 192 -5.32 -17.86 2.45
C SER A 192 -5.24 -16.58 3.31
N GLU A 193 -4.05 -16.17 3.76
CA GLU A 193 -3.87 -14.94 4.49
C GLU A 193 -4.08 -13.71 3.58
N TYR A 194 -3.65 -13.75 2.32
CA TYR A 194 -3.96 -12.69 1.36
C TYR A 194 -5.47 -12.47 1.25
N GLU A 195 -6.22 -13.55 1.03
CA GLU A 195 -7.69 -13.50 0.93
C GLU A 195 -8.35 -12.96 2.22
N ARG A 196 -7.89 -13.43 3.37
CA ARG A 196 -8.43 -13.02 4.68
C ARG A 196 -8.18 -11.55 4.98
N LEU A 197 -7.04 -11.02 4.53
CA LEU A 197 -6.57 -9.69 4.90
C LEU A 197 -6.91 -8.60 3.87
N ALA A 198 -7.12 -8.94 2.60
CA ALA A 198 -7.47 -7.97 1.56
C ALA A 198 -8.65 -7.04 1.93
N PRO A 199 -9.73 -7.51 2.59
CA PRO A 199 -10.87 -6.66 2.96
C PRO A 199 -10.53 -5.53 3.95
N TYR A 200 -9.40 -5.57 4.66
CA TYR A 200 -8.97 -4.47 5.54
C TYR A 200 -8.64 -3.18 4.79
N PHE A 201 -8.38 -3.28 3.50
CA PHE A 201 -8.05 -2.16 2.63
C PHE A 201 -9.25 -1.66 1.82
N ASP A 202 -10.34 -2.41 1.78
CA ASP A 202 -11.51 -2.08 0.99
C ASP A 202 -12.21 -0.82 1.56
N ASN A 203 -12.62 0.07 0.64
CA ASN A 203 -13.34 1.30 0.99
C ASN A 203 -12.64 2.23 1.99
N ASN A 204 -11.33 2.10 2.16
CA ASN A 204 -10.52 2.96 3.04
C ASN A 204 -9.45 3.72 2.23
N PRO A 205 -9.73 4.95 1.76
CA PRO A 205 -8.74 5.73 0.99
C PRO A 205 -7.44 6.01 1.75
N ALA A 206 -7.49 6.08 3.09
CA ALA A 206 -6.29 6.27 3.91
C ALA A 206 -5.39 5.02 3.96
N ALA A 207 -5.89 3.87 3.53
CA ALA A 207 -5.15 2.62 3.48
C ALA A 207 -4.52 2.33 2.12
N ALA A 208 -4.69 3.20 1.12
CA ALA A 208 -4.23 2.94 -0.25
C ALA A 208 -2.72 2.64 -0.32
N GLU A 209 -1.89 3.42 0.36
CA GLU A 209 -0.43 3.21 0.41
C GLU A 209 -0.07 1.83 0.99
N TYR A 210 -0.77 1.41 2.04
CA TYR A 210 -0.54 0.11 2.68
C TYR A 210 -1.06 -1.05 1.84
N LYS A 211 -2.12 -0.81 1.06
CA LYS A 211 -2.61 -1.79 0.07
C LYS A 211 -1.58 -2.05 -1.01
N ASP A 212 -0.95 -1.01 -1.53
CA ASP A 212 0.11 -1.17 -2.52
C ASP A 212 1.29 -1.98 -1.97
N GLN A 213 1.68 -1.75 -0.72
CA GLN A 213 2.72 -2.53 -0.04
C GLN A 213 2.30 -3.99 0.16
N PHE A 214 1.05 -4.23 0.55
CA PHE A 214 0.47 -5.56 0.73
C PHE A 214 0.44 -6.35 -0.58
N ASP A 215 -0.06 -5.75 -1.66
CA ASP A 215 -0.15 -6.38 -2.99
C ASP A 215 1.27 -6.60 -3.60
N ALA A 216 2.19 -5.66 -3.39
CA ALA A 216 3.58 -5.80 -3.83
C ALA A 216 4.30 -6.94 -3.11
N ALA A 217 4.11 -7.08 -1.79
CA ALA A 217 4.70 -8.17 -1.02
C ALA A 217 4.22 -9.55 -1.55
N PHE A 218 2.93 -9.66 -1.86
CA PHE A 218 2.35 -10.86 -2.46
C PHE A 218 2.97 -11.18 -3.83
N GLY A 219 3.01 -10.20 -4.74
CA GLY A 219 3.58 -10.39 -6.08
C GLY A 219 5.07 -10.78 -6.05
N LEU A 220 5.85 -10.16 -5.14
CA LEU A 220 7.29 -10.42 -5.01
C LEU A 220 7.62 -11.72 -4.27
N SER A 221 6.68 -12.29 -3.54
CA SER A 221 6.90 -13.53 -2.79
C SER A 221 7.07 -14.76 -3.70
N GLY A 222 6.42 -14.78 -4.86
CA GLY A 222 6.30 -15.93 -5.75
C GLY A 222 5.18 -16.91 -5.33
N ALA A 223 4.48 -16.66 -4.22
CA ALA A 223 3.33 -17.47 -3.82
C ALA A 223 2.17 -17.36 -4.82
N ALA A 224 2.04 -16.21 -5.48
CA ALA A 224 1.07 -15.94 -6.54
C ALA A 224 1.51 -16.49 -7.91
N SER A 225 2.25 -17.61 -7.96
CA SER A 225 2.55 -18.27 -9.23
C SER A 225 1.27 -18.83 -9.88
N CYS A 226 1.24 -18.91 -11.21
CA CYS A 226 0.08 -19.48 -11.92
C CYS A 226 -0.27 -20.88 -11.42
N GLU A 227 0.73 -21.72 -11.16
CA GLU A 227 0.54 -23.07 -10.63
C GLU A 227 -0.16 -23.07 -9.26
N ASN A 228 0.29 -22.23 -8.34
CA ASN A 228 -0.32 -22.11 -7.00
C ASN A 228 -1.74 -21.54 -7.08
N LEU A 229 -1.95 -20.50 -7.92
CA LEU A 229 -3.27 -19.90 -8.10
C LEU A 229 -4.26 -20.89 -8.71
N GLU A 230 -3.84 -21.66 -9.72
CA GLU A 230 -4.69 -22.71 -10.32
C GLU A 230 -5.03 -23.82 -9.33
N ALA A 231 -4.05 -24.31 -8.55
CA ALA A 231 -4.29 -25.31 -7.53
C ALA A 231 -5.32 -24.84 -6.51
N LEU A 232 -5.20 -23.58 -6.04
CA LEU A 232 -6.12 -22.99 -5.09
C LEU A 232 -7.53 -22.83 -5.65
N PHE A 233 -7.65 -22.15 -6.80
CA PHE A 233 -8.95 -21.79 -7.35
C PHE A 233 -9.69 -22.93 -8.03
N SER A 234 -8.98 -23.94 -8.58
CA SER A 234 -9.63 -25.10 -9.16
C SER A 234 -10.47 -25.86 -8.14
N ALA A 235 -9.95 -26.07 -6.93
CA ALA A 235 -10.69 -26.74 -5.85
C ALA A 235 -11.90 -25.92 -5.37
N LYS A 236 -11.72 -24.60 -5.21
CA LYS A 236 -12.78 -23.69 -4.75
C LYS A 236 -13.90 -23.54 -5.79
N LEU A 237 -13.53 -23.31 -7.06
CA LEU A 237 -14.49 -23.16 -8.17
C LEU A 237 -15.19 -24.48 -8.53
N ALA A 238 -14.58 -25.64 -8.24
CA ALA A 238 -15.29 -26.92 -8.36
C ALA A 238 -16.44 -27.04 -7.35
N ALA A 239 -16.29 -26.46 -6.16
CA ALA A 239 -17.33 -26.45 -5.11
C ALA A 239 -18.38 -25.36 -5.32
N ALA A 240 -18.00 -24.19 -5.85
CA ALA A 240 -18.87 -23.04 -6.08
C ALA A 240 -18.60 -22.41 -7.46
N PRO A 241 -19.04 -23.05 -8.55
CA PRO A 241 -18.62 -22.68 -9.91
C PRO A 241 -19.17 -21.34 -10.40
N ASP A 242 -20.25 -20.84 -9.81
CA ASP A 242 -20.94 -19.60 -10.23
C ASP A 242 -20.79 -18.47 -9.18
N ASP A 243 -19.87 -18.63 -8.22
CA ASP A 243 -19.59 -17.59 -7.22
C ASP A 243 -18.86 -16.42 -7.89
N GLU A 244 -19.56 -15.29 -8.04
CA GLU A 244 -19.05 -14.08 -8.69
C GLU A 244 -17.80 -13.53 -7.98
N ALA A 245 -17.79 -13.49 -6.63
CA ALA A 245 -16.67 -12.96 -5.87
C ALA A 245 -15.42 -13.83 -6.06
N LEU A 246 -15.60 -15.15 -6.03
CA LEU A 246 -14.52 -16.11 -6.23
C LEU A 246 -13.97 -16.07 -7.66
N LEU A 247 -14.84 -15.95 -8.66
CA LEU A 247 -14.43 -15.79 -10.06
C LEU A 247 -13.66 -14.48 -10.27
N SER A 248 -14.15 -13.38 -9.72
CA SER A 248 -13.48 -12.06 -9.77
C SER A 248 -12.08 -12.14 -9.19
N GLN A 249 -11.94 -12.73 -8.01
CA GLN A 249 -10.67 -12.90 -7.32
C GLN A 249 -9.70 -13.78 -8.12
N ALA A 250 -10.16 -14.94 -8.59
CA ALA A 250 -9.35 -15.86 -9.37
C ALA A 250 -8.81 -15.19 -10.65
N VAL A 251 -9.71 -14.58 -11.44
CA VAL A 251 -9.35 -13.92 -12.70
C VAL A 251 -8.43 -12.73 -12.45
N GLY A 252 -8.70 -11.91 -11.43
CA GLY A 252 -7.88 -10.76 -11.09
C GLY A 252 -6.45 -11.14 -10.68
N LEU A 253 -6.28 -12.18 -9.85
CA LEU A 253 -4.96 -12.64 -9.43
C LEU A 253 -4.20 -13.31 -10.57
N MET A 254 -4.86 -14.19 -11.34
CA MET A 254 -4.23 -14.88 -12.48
C MET A 254 -3.86 -13.91 -13.60
N SER A 255 -4.65 -12.86 -13.83
CA SER A 255 -4.33 -11.77 -14.77
C SER A 255 -3.06 -11.04 -14.37
N ARG A 256 -2.95 -10.63 -13.09
CA ARG A 256 -1.75 -9.96 -12.56
C ARG A 256 -0.51 -10.84 -12.62
N ALA A 257 -0.68 -12.13 -12.42
CA ALA A 257 0.39 -13.13 -12.57
C ALA A 257 0.75 -13.42 -14.02
N ASN A 258 0.07 -12.83 -15.00
CA ASN A 258 0.19 -13.10 -16.44
C ASN A 258 0.02 -14.58 -16.78
N CYS A 259 -0.93 -15.26 -16.15
CA CYS A 259 -1.21 -16.65 -16.44
C CYS A 259 -1.75 -16.83 -17.86
N ASP A 260 -1.39 -17.98 -18.48
CA ASP A 260 -1.73 -18.32 -19.86
C ASP A 260 -2.34 -19.72 -19.98
N SER A 261 -2.83 -20.27 -18.87
CA SER A 261 -3.38 -21.62 -18.81
C SER A 261 -4.82 -21.71 -19.30
N GLU A 262 -5.24 -22.90 -19.70
CA GLU A 262 -6.63 -23.17 -20.10
C GLU A 262 -7.61 -22.91 -18.93
N PHE A 263 -7.18 -23.19 -17.70
CA PHE A 263 -7.99 -22.88 -16.51
C PHE A 263 -8.26 -21.38 -16.39
N TYR A 264 -7.25 -20.53 -16.60
CA TYR A 264 -7.42 -19.07 -16.58
C TYR A 264 -8.41 -18.62 -17.66
N PHE A 265 -8.26 -19.10 -18.91
CA PHE A 265 -9.15 -18.72 -20.01
C PHE A 265 -10.60 -19.10 -19.75
N THR A 266 -10.84 -20.34 -19.32
CA THR A 266 -12.21 -20.83 -19.04
C THR A 266 -12.84 -20.10 -17.86
N THR A 267 -12.04 -19.76 -16.84
CA THR A 267 -12.50 -18.99 -15.67
C THR A 267 -12.85 -17.55 -16.07
N ALA A 268 -12.03 -16.90 -16.91
CA ALA A 268 -12.29 -15.55 -17.39
C ALA A 268 -13.53 -15.49 -18.31
N GLU A 269 -13.70 -16.46 -19.23
CA GLU A 269 -14.91 -16.57 -20.06
C GLU A 269 -16.16 -16.75 -19.19
N LYS A 270 -16.10 -17.59 -18.18
CA LYS A 270 -17.20 -17.84 -17.26
C LYS A 270 -17.54 -16.58 -16.45
N TYR A 271 -16.52 -15.86 -15.95
CA TYR A 271 -16.74 -14.63 -15.23
C TYR A 271 -17.43 -13.57 -16.10
N TYR A 272 -16.99 -13.42 -17.34
CA TYR A 272 -17.63 -12.52 -18.30
C TYR A 272 -19.09 -12.88 -18.60
N GLN A 273 -19.41 -14.18 -18.70
CA GLN A 273 -20.79 -14.64 -18.92
C GLN A 273 -21.71 -14.29 -17.75
N ILE A 274 -21.21 -14.32 -16.52
CA ILE A 274 -21.99 -14.01 -15.31
C ILE A 274 -22.12 -12.50 -15.12
N LYS A 275 -21.04 -11.75 -15.36
CA LYS A 275 -20.96 -10.31 -15.16
C LYS A 275 -20.32 -9.62 -16.38
N PRO A 276 -21.05 -9.43 -17.45
CA PRO A 276 -20.54 -8.64 -18.59
C PRO A 276 -20.32 -7.19 -18.15
N SER A 277 -19.05 -6.73 -18.17
CA SER A 277 -18.66 -5.36 -17.84
C SER A 277 -17.36 -5.00 -18.54
N SER A 278 -16.98 -3.72 -18.54
CA SER A 278 -15.66 -3.26 -19.01
C SER A 278 -14.52 -3.98 -18.28
N GLU A 279 -14.62 -4.12 -16.97
CA GLU A 279 -13.62 -4.82 -16.16
C GLU A 279 -13.42 -6.29 -16.57
N THR A 280 -14.53 -7.05 -16.64
CA THR A 280 -14.47 -8.48 -17.00
C THR A 280 -14.05 -8.69 -18.45
N ALA A 281 -14.42 -7.80 -19.38
CA ALA A 281 -13.94 -7.79 -20.75
C ALA A 281 -12.44 -7.53 -20.84
N MET A 282 -11.90 -6.64 -20.01
CA MET A 282 -10.46 -6.37 -19.96
C MET A 282 -9.66 -7.58 -19.45
N PHE A 283 -10.14 -8.30 -18.44
CA PHE A 283 -9.50 -9.55 -17.97
C PHE A 283 -9.50 -10.61 -19.08
N LEU A 284 -10.62 -10.79 -19.73
CA LEU A 284 -10.76 -11.76 -20.81
C LEU A 284 -9.89 -11.39 -22.02
N ALA A 285 -9.84 -10.11 -22.37
CA ALA A 285 -8.96 -9.64 -23.42
C ALA A 285 -7.47 -9.86 -23.08
N GLN A 286 -7.07 -9.65 -21.83
CA GLN A 286 -5.69 -9.97 -21.38
C GLN A 286 -5.40 -11.46 -21.52
N ALA A 287 -6.34 -12.31 -21.10
CA ALA A 287 -6.21 -13.75 -21.22
C ALA A 287 -5.97 -14.19 -22.68
N PHE A 288 -6.81 -13.71 -23.61
CA PHE A 288 -6.67 -14.04 -25.03
C PHE A 288 -5.46 -13.38 -25.69
N GLN A 289 -5.06 -12.19 -25.24
CA GLN A 289 -3.84 -11.55 -25.71
C GLN A 289 -2.59 -12.38 -25.32
N ASN A 290 -2.54 -12.90 -24.08
CA ASN A 290 -1.45 -13.78 -23.64
C ASN A 290 -1.39 -15.07 -24.47
N LYS A 291 -2.54 -15.58 -24.89
CA LYS A 291 -2.65 -16.74 -25.81
C LYS A 291 -2.31 -16.42 -27.26
N GLY A 292 -2.16 -15.13 -27.60
CA GLY A 292 -1.96 -14.66 -28.99
C GLY A 292 -3.22 -14.60 -29.82
N ASP A 293 -4.41 -14.81 -29.23
CA ASP A 293 -5.70 -14.69 -29.92
C ASP A 293 -6.24 -13.24 -29.83
N PHE A 294 -5.60 -12.35 -30.56
CA PHE A 294 -5.97 -10.92 -30.60
C PHE A 294 -7.38 -10.69 -31.16
N THR A 295 -7.86 -11.58 -32.00
CA THR A 295 -9.21 -11.49 -32.57
C THR A 295 -10.27 -11.64 -31.49
N LYS A 296 -10.17 -12.67 -30.65
CA LYS A 296 -11.07 -12.86 -29.52
C LYS A 296 -10.94 -11.72 -28.50
N ALA A 297 -9.72 -11.32 -28.17
CA ALA A 297 -9.47 -10.20 -27.26
C ALA A 297 -10.24 -8.93 -27.71
N LYS A 298 -10.13 -8.56 -28.99
CA LYS A 298 -10.87 -7.42 -29.57
C LYS A 298 -12.37 -7.61 -29.56
N THR A 299 -12.86 -8.85 -29.82
CA THR A 299 -14.30 -9.13 -29.82
C THR A 299 -14.93 -8.77 -28.49
N TYR A 300 -14.39 -9.28 -27.38
CA TYR A 300 -14.91 -9.01 -26.03
C TYR A 300 -14.82 -7.54 -25.64
N LEU A 301 -13.73 -6.86 -25.98
CA LEU A 301 -13.59 -5.42 -25.74
C LEU A 301 -14.60 -4.58 -26.53
N ASN A 302 -14.87 -4.93 -27.79
CA ASN A 302 -15.85 -4.23 -28.61
C ASN A 302 -17.28 -4.50 -28.14
N GLU A 303 -17.61 -5.71 -27.68
CA GLU A 303 -18.90 -6.01 -27.06
C GLU A 303 -19.14 -5.16 -25.82
N ALA A 304 -18.13 -5.06 -24.92
CA ALA A 304 -18.20 -4.21 -23.75
C ALA A 304 -18.34 -2.72 -24.13
N LEU A 305 -17.56 -2.23 -25.10
CA LEU A 305 -17.61 -0.85 -25.57
C LEU A 305 -18.98 -0.48 -26.15
N ALA A 306 -19.69 -1.44 -26.80
CA ALA A 306 -20.99 -1.22 -27.40
C ALA A 306 -22.09 -0.91 -26.37
N VAL A 307 -21.95 -1.43 -25.14
CA VAL A 307 -22.96 -1.26 -24.07
C VAL A 307 -22.55 -0.25 -23.00
N GLU A 308 -21.25 0.05 -22.89
CA GLU A 308 -20.72 0.98 -21.89
C GLU A 308 -21.16 2.42 -22.17
N GLN A 309 -21.65 3.12 -21.15
CA GLN A 309 -22.12 4.50 -21.24
C GLN A 309 -21.21 5.49 -20.49
N ASP A 310 -20.47 5.03 -19.50
CA ASP A 310 -19.57 5.90 -18.75
C ASP A 310 -18.36 6.32 -19.62
N PRO A 311 -18.11 7.64 -19.80
CA PRO A 311 -17.05 8.11 -20.69
C PRO A 311 -15.63 7.67 -20.22
N ALA A 312 -15.40 7.52 -18.91
CA ALA A 312 -14.10 7.10 -18.39
C ALA A 312 -13.87 5.61 -18.69
N GLU A 313 -14.87 4.75 -18.46
CA GLU A 313 -14.81 3.33 -18.80
C GLU A 313 -14.69 3.12 -20.32
N ARG A 314 -15.40 3.89 -21.12
CA ARG A 314 -15.27 3.87 -22.59
C ARG A 314 -13.84 4.22 -23.03
N GLN A 315 -13.23 5.21 -22.39
CA GLN A 315 -11.85 5.61 -22.68
C GLN A 315 -10.89 4.47 -22.38
N LEU A 316 -11.01 3.79 -21.22
CA LEU A 316 -10.19 2.65 -20.85
C LEU A 316 -10.34 1.48 -21.85
N LEU A 317 -11.54 1.13 -22.25
CA LEU A 317 -11.80 0.11 -23.27
C LEU A 317 -11.14 0.46 -24.61
N LEU A 318 -11.27 1.72 -25.06
CA LEU A 318 -10.66 2.19 -26.31
C LEU A 318 -9.13 2.17 -26.27
N VAL A 319 -8.52 2.53 -25.14
CA VAL A 319 -7.08 2.38 -24.92
C VAL A 319 -6.68 0.91 -25.06
N ARG A 320 -7.44 0.01 -24.44
CA ARG A 320 -7.15 -1.43 -24.50
C ARG A 320 -7.31 -1.99 -25.93
N ILE A 321 -8.37 -1.60 -26.64
CA ILE A 321 -8.59 -1.97 -28.05
C ILE A 321 -7.40 -1.49 -28.91
N ALA A 322 -6.94 -0.25 -28.68
CA ALA A 322 -5.82 0.32 -29.41
C ALA A 322 -4.51 -0.44 -29.16
N LEU A 323 -4.22 -0.81 -27.91
CA LEU A 323 -3.03 -1.59 -27.55
C LEU A 323 -3.08 -3.01 -28.13
N VAL A 324 -4.22 -3.69 -28.05
CA VAL A 324 -4.42 -5.03 -28.66
C VAL A 324 -4.29 -4.96 -30.17
N GLY A 325 -4.88 -3.95 -30.81
CA GLY A 325 -4.77 -3.74 -32.25
C GLY A 325 -3.33 -3.46 -32.70
N LEU A 326 -2.58 -2.69 -31.94
CA LEU A 326 -1.15 -2.45 -32.19
C LEU A 326 -0.34 -3.75 -32.10
N ALA A 327 -0.58 -4.55 -31.06
CA ALA A 327 0.07 -5.86 -30.88
C ALA A 327 -0.30 -6.85 -32.01
N ALA A 328 -1.53 -6.80 -32.51
CA ALA A 328 -2.00 -7.58 -33.65
C ALA A 328 -1.51 -7.07 -35.01
N ASN A 329 -0.75 -5.97 -35.05
CA ASN A 329 -0.36 -5.25 -36.28
C ASN A 329 -1.55 -4.73 -37.12
N GLU A 330 -2.70 -4.48 -36.48
CA GLU A 330 -3.89 -3.89 -37.10
C GLU A 330 -3.83 -2.35 -36.98
N ILE A 331 -2.87 -1.75 -37.63
CA ILE A 331 -2.43 -0.37 -37.42
C ILE A 331 -3.54 0.67 -37.62
N SER A 332 -4.41 0.49 -38.60
CA SER A 332 -5.50 1.42 -38.89
C SER A 332 -6.56 1.43 -37.79
N ASP A 333 -6.97 0.25 -37.32
CA ASP A 333 -7.96 0.08 -36.26
C ASP A 333 -7.42 0.58 -34.91
N ALA A 334 -6.16 0.23 -34.60
CA ALA A 334 -5.46 0.71 -33.43
C ALA A 334 -5.40 2.26 -33.38
N ALA A 335 -5.06 2.89 -34.50
CA ALA A 335 -5.02 4.35 -34.61
C ALA A 335 -6.43 4.97 -34.46
N ALA A 336 -7.47 4.32 -35.00
CA ALA A 336 -8.84 4.80 -34.86
C ALA A 336 -9.33 4.74 -33.40
N ALA A 337 -9.09 3.63 -32.70
CA ALA A 337 -9.42 3.47 -31.29
C ALA A 337 -8.63 4.45 -30.40
N ALA A 338 -7.32 4.61 -30.66
CA ALA A 338 -6.47 5.53 -29.92
C ALA A 338 -6.91 7.01 -30.09
N ARG A 339 -7.39 7.41 -31.28
CA ARG A 339 -7.96 8.77 -31.48
C ARG A 339 -9.22 8.97 -30.64
N GLN A 340 -10.12 8.00 -30.65
CA GLN A 340 -11.34 8.08 -29.85
C GLN A 340 -11.02 8.14 -28.33
N ALA A 341 -10.06 7.33 -27.87
CA ALA A 341 -9.61 7.37 -26.48
C ALA A 341 -9.04 8.74 -26.10
N ARG A 342 -8.15 9.31 -26.95
CA ARG A 342 -7.59 10.65 -26.78
C ARG A 342 -8.66 11.73 -26.74
N ASP A 343 -9.66 11.62 -27.59
CA ASP A 343 -10.72 12.64 -27.69
C ASP A 343 -11.64 12.62 -26.44
N LEU A 344 -11.76 11.46 -25.77
CA LEU A 344 -12.46 11.34 -24.48
C LEU A 344 -11.61 11.85 -23.31
N ASN A 345 -10.30 11.61 -23.32
CA ASN A 345 -9.37 12.10 -22.29
C ASN A 345 -8.05 12.57 -22.94
N PRO A 346 -7.95 13.87 -23.28
CA PRO A 346 -6.75 14.43 -23.90
C PRO A 346 -5.51 14.49 -22.98
N GLU A 347 -5.68 14.31 -21.67
CA GLU A 347 -4.60 14.33 -20.68
C GLU A 347 -3.98 12.95 -20.44
N ASP A 348 -4.52 11.88 -21.03
CA ASP A 348 -3.92 10.55 -20.98
C ASP A 348 -2.83 10.41 -22.05
N GLY A 349 -1.59 10.09 -21.62
CA GLY A 349 -0.43 9.89 -22.51
C GLY A 349 -0.47 8.60 -23.33
N VAL A 350 -1.19 7.55 -22.89
CA VAL A 350 -1.18 6.23 -23.55
C VAL A 350 -1.79 6.26 -24.96
N PRO A 351 -2.92 6.92 -25.22
CA PRO A 351 -3.43 7.09 -26.58
C PRO A 351 -2.45 7.75 -27.55
N TYR A 352 -1.69 8.76 -27.07
CA TYR A 352 -0.65 9.41 -27.89
C TYR A 352 0.53 8.48 -28.15
N PHE A 353 0.93 7.68 -27.18
CA PHE A 353 1.96 6.65 -27.38
C PHE A 353 1.55 5.67 -28.47
N VAL A 354 0.31 5.12 -28.42
CA VAL A 354 -0.19 4.20 -29.44
C VAL A 354 -0.28 4.87 -30.81
N LEU A 355 -0.82 6.10 -30.88
CA LEU A 355 -0.92 6.87 -32.14
C LEU A 355 0.46 7.07 -32.77
N ALA A 356 1.48 7.44 -32.00
CA ALA A 356 2.83 7.65 -32.51
C ALA A 356 3.42 6.36 -33.10
N GLN A 357 3.20 5.21 -32.42
CA GLN A 357 3.61 3.90 -32.95
C GLN A 357 2.86 3.54 -34.23
N CYS A 358 1.57 3.78 -34.29
CA CYS A 358 0.75 3.54 -35.49
C CYS A 358 1.20 4.43 -36.67
N TYR A 359 1.54 5.70 -36.41
CA TYR A 359 2.07 6.60 -37.45
C TYR A 359 3.38 6.04 -37.99
N ALA A 360 4.36 5.76 -37.14
CA ALA A 360 5.64 5.22 -37.56
C ALA A 360 5.48 3.88 -38.32
N SER A 361 4.62 2.99 -37.86
CA SER A 361 4.37 1.70 -38.52
C SER A 361 3.76 1.87 -39.91
N SER A 362 2.97 2.94 -40.14
CA SER A 362 2.37 3.20 -41.45
C SER A 362 3.32 3.90 -42.43
N ALA A 363 4.46 4.39 -41.99
CA ALA A 363 5.42 5.14 -42.80
C ALA A 363 5.93 4.35 -44.06
N ALA A 364 6.19 3.03 -43.86
CA ALA A 364 6.66 2.16 -44.92
C ALA A 364 5.68 2.02 -46.09
N SER A 365 4.38 2.13 -45.86
CA SER A 365 3.33 2.06 -46.88
C SER A 365 3.26 3.32 -47.76
N CYS A 366 3.90 4.42 -47.32
CA CYS A 366 3.86 5.71 -48.02
C CYS A 366 4.95 5.85 -49.09
N GLY A 367 6.10 5.27 -48.84
CA GLY A 367 7.27 5.39 -49.71
C GLY A 367 7.89 6.80 -49.79
N GLY A 368 9.16 6.86 -50.16
CA GLY A 368 9.90 8.09 -50.40
C GLY A 368 9.78 9.17 -49.32
N PHE A 369 9.82 10.41 -49.74
CA PHE A 369 9.74 11.56 -48.83
C PHE A 369 8.46 11.56 -47.96
N ALA A 370 7.30 11.19 -48.55
CA ALA A 370 6.04 11.17 -47.79
C ALA A 370 6.11 10.20 -46.63
N GLY A 371 6.75 9.04 -46.77
CA GLY A 371 6.96 8.08 -45.69
C GLY A 371 7.93 8.60 -44.61
N GLN A 372 8.98 9.27 -44.98
CA GLN A 372 9.93 9.89 -44.04
C GLN A 372 9.25 11.03 -43.26
N ALA A 373 8.40 11.83 -43.91
CA ALA A 373 7.67 12.93 -43.28
C ALA A 373 6.63 12.45 -42.22
N VAL A 374 6.16 11.21 -42.31
CA VAL A 374 5.32 10.59 -41.25
C VAL A 374 6.03 10.55 -39.90
N TYR A 375 7.37 10.35 -39.91
CA TYR A 375 8.15 10.30 -38.66
C TYR A 375 8.20 11.63 -37.91
N TRP A 376 7.97 12.78 -38.55
CA TRP A 376 7.83 14.06 -37.86
C TRP A 376 6.56 14.04 -36.99
N ALA A 377 5.43 13.60 -37.57
CA ALA A 377 4.18 13.50 -36.81
C ALA A 377 4.27 12.43 -35.68
N ALA A 378 4.91 11.29 -35.97
CA ALA A 378 5.17 10.26 -34.96
C ALA A 378 5.99 10.81 -33.79
N TYR A 379 7.06 11.57 -34.10
CA TYR A 379 7.92 12.20 -33.11
C TYR A 379 7.16 13.22 -32.24
N ASP A 380 6.41 14.15 -32.84
CA ASP A 380 5.64 15.17 -32.11
C ASP A 380 4.60 14.51 -31.19
N THR A 381 3.91 13.49 -31.71
CA THR A 381 2.90 12.75 -30.97
C THR A 381 3.50 11.95 -29.81
N MET A 382 4.69 11.34 -30.01
CA MET A 382 5.42 10.63 -28.94
C MET A 382 5.97 11.59 -27.89
N ALA A 383 6.44 12.77 -28.29
CA ALA A 383 6.89 13.80 -27.35
C ALA A 383 5.71 14.26 -26.46
N LYS A 384 4.51 14.42 -27.04
CA LYS A 384 3.29 14.72 -26.27
C LYS A 384 2.91 13.57 -25.34
N ALA A 385 3.04 12.32 -25.76
CA ALA A 385 2.86 11.16 -24.87
C ALA A 385 3.77 11.24 -23.63
N LEU A 386 5.06 11.51 -23.83
CA LEU A 386 6.02 11.62 -22.71
C LEU A 386 5.74 12.79 -21.76
N GLU A 387 5.16 13.88 -22.26
CA GLU A 387 4.75 15.02 -21.43
C GLU A 387 3.60 14.63 -20.49
N LEU A 388 2.69 13.74 -20.94
CA LEU A 388 1.47 13.36 -20.25
C LEU A 388 1.60 12.07 -19.43
N LEU A 389 2.54 11.18 -19.78
CA LEU A 389 2.73 9.92 -19.05
C LEU A 389 3.27 10.18 -17.64
N PRO A 390 2.71 9.51 -16.61
CA PRO A 390 3.32 9.47 -15.28
C PRO A 390 4.77 8.98 -15.35
N GLY A 391 5.64 9.54 -14.51
CA GLY A 391 7.08 9.26 -14.56
C GLY A 391 7.45 7.80 -14.28
N ASP A 392 6.60 7.06 -13.59
CA ASP A 392 6.72 5.63 -13.27
C ASP A 392 5.98 4.71 -14.26
N SER A 393 5.34 5.26 -15.29
CA SER A 393 4.63 4.48 -16.31
C SER A 393 5.58 3.57 -17.09
N GLU A 394 5.16 2.33 -17.32
CA GLU A 394 5.86 1.34 -18.13
C GLU A 394 6.13 1.80 -19.58
N TYR A 395 5.36 2.79 -20.07
CA TYR A 395 5.49 3.35 -21.43
C TYR A 395 6.58 4.41 -21.56
N VAL A 396 7.11 4.95 -20.45
CA VAL A 396 8.10 6.04 -20.48
C VAL A 396 9.39 5.64 -21.18
N GLU A 397 10.00 4.52 -20.80
CA GLU A 397 11.26 4.08 -21.43
C GLU A 397 11.07 3.62 -22.89
N PRO A 398 10.01 2.87 -23.26
CA PRO A 398 9.68 2.62 -24.66
C PRO A 398 9.46 3.89 -25.48
N ALA A 399 8.80 4.91 -24.92
CA ALA A 399 8.57 6.18 -25.62
C ALA A 399 9.86 6.95 -25.88
N LYS A 400 10.76 7.05 -24.90
CA LYS A 400 12.11 7.67 -25.08
C LYS A 400 12.91 6.97 -26.16
N LYS A 401 12.88 5.64 -26.18
CA LYS A 401 13.55 4.83 -27.20
C LYS A 401 12.97 5.10 -28.60
N SER A 402 11.64 5.17 -28.68
CA SER A 402 10.92 5.45 -29.94
C SER A 402 11.23 6.83 -30.49
N LEU A 403 11.31 7.88 -29.66
CA LEU A 403 11.72 9.21 -30.09
C LEU A 403 13.08 9.21 -30.82
N SER A 404 14.08 8.52 -30.26
CA SER A 404 15.39 8.39 -30.87
C SER A 404 15.32 7.65 -32.22
N ALA A 405 14.51 6.58 -32.28
CA ALA A 405 14.33 5.82 -33.52
C ALA A 405 13.61 6.63 -34.59
N PHE A 406 12.54 7.36 -34.25
CA PHE A 406 11.77 8.17 -35.18
C PHE A 406 12.62 9.28 -35.79
N ARG A 407 13.51 9.90 -35.00
CA ARG A 407 14.44 10.95 -35.51
C ARG A 407 15.36 10.43 -36.60
N ASN A 408 15.75 9.16 -36.54
CA ASN A 408 16.58 8.54 -37.60
C ASN A 408 15.81 8.36 -38.92
N GLY A 409 14.48 8.33 -38.87
CA GLY A 409 13.60 8.23 -40.03
C GLY A 409 13.27 9.57 -40.73
N PHE A 410 13.70 10.69 -40.17
CA PHE A 410 13.41 12.02 -40.75
C PHE A 410 14.04 12.17 -42.12
N PRO A 411 13.39 12.92 -43.03
CA PRO A 411 14.02 13.39 -44.26
C PRO A 411 15.32 14.16 -43.96
N ASN A 412 16.33 14.04 -44.82
CA ASN A 412 17.53 14.84 -44.70
C ASN A 412 17.33 16.27 -45.26
N ALA A 413 18.31 17.15 -45.06
CA ALA A 413 18.21 18.54 -45.48
C ALA A 413 18.06 18.70 -46.99
N GLU A 414 18.70 17.83 -47.80
CA GLU A 414 18.60 17.82 -49.26
C GLU A 414 17.19 17.41 -49.72
N GLU A 415 16.62 16.37 -49.11
CA GLU A 415 15.25 15.92 -49.37
C GLU A 415 14.20 16.99 -49.02
N CYS A 416 14.40 17.72 -47.90
CA CYS A 416 13.53 18.85 -47.53
C CYS A 416 13.65 19.99 -48.55
N PHE A 417 14.87 20.31 -48.99
CA PHE A 417 15.13 21.35 -50.00
C PHE A 417 14.46 21.03 -51.36
N PHE A 418 14.57 19.79 -51.85
CA PHE A 418 13.91 19.37 -53.08
C PHE A 418 12.37 19.38 -53.01
N ASN A 419 11.79 19.33 -51.79
CA ASN A 419 10.34 19.47 -51.57
C ASN A 419 9.94 20.89 -51.19
N GLU A 420 10.80 21.89 -51.35
CA GLU A 420 10.61 23.31 -51.05
C GLU A 420 10.20 23.58 -49.58
N LEU A 421 10.74 22.79 -48.68
CA LEU A 421 10.45 22.86 -47.25
C LEU A 421 11.63 23.42 -46.44
N SER A 422 11.35 24.45 -45.64
CA SER A 422 12.35 25.04 -44.74
C SER A 422 12.19 24.44 -43.33
N GLU A 423 13.29 24.30 -42.61
CA GLU A 423 13.28 23.90 -41.20
C GLU A 423 12.36 24.82 -40.37
N GLY A 424 11.57 24.25 -39.48
CA GLY A 424 10.61 24.98 -38.68
C GLY A 424 9.26 25.27 -39.38
N ALA A 425 9.15 25.04 -40.68
CA ALA A 425 7.88 25.20 -41.40
C ALA A 425 6.83 24.19 -40.97
N ARG A 426 5.57 24.56 -41.06
CA ARG A 426 4.44 23.63 -40.83
C ARG A 426 4.29 22.70 -42.04
N TYR A 427 4.10 21.42 -41.76
CA TYR A 427 3.84 20.41 -42.78
C TYR A 427 2.61 19.58 -42.40
N THR A 428 1.72 19.36 -43.36
CA THR A 428 0.57 18.46 -43.18
C THR A 428 0.94 17.11 -43.79
N VAL A 429 0.97 16.07 -42.95
CA VAL A 429 1.25 14.71 -43.43
C VAL A 429 0.14 14.25 -44.37
N THR A 430 0.51 13.68 -45.50
CA THR A 430 -0.43 13.33 -46.59
C THR A 430 -0.73 11.83 -46.67
N CYS A 431 -0.02 11.02 -45.89
CA CYS A 431 -0.04 9.58 -46.06
C CYS A 431 -0.07 8.82 -44.71
N GLY A 432 -0.42 7.53 -44.77
CA GLY A 432 -0.48 6.62 -43.62
C GLY A 432 -1.57 6.99 -42.61
N THR A 433 -1.46 6.43 -41.43
CA THR A 433 -2.40 6.72 -40.33
C THR A 433 -2.23 8.13 -39.75
N ALA A 434 -1.16 8.84 -40.12
CA ALA A 434 -0.91 10.23 -39.76
C ALA A 434 -1.46 11.24 -40.78
N ALA A 435 -2.11 10.80 -41.83
CA ALA A 435 -2.67 11.71 -42.84
C ALA A 435 -3.59 12.78 -42.20
N GLY A 436 -3.35 14.06 -42.55
CA GLY A 436 -4.04 15.22 -41.99
C GLY A 436 -3.40 15.77 -40.70
N VAL A 437 -2.44 15.10 -40.10
CA VAL A 437 -1.72 15.61 -38.92
C VAL A 437 -0.76 16.72 -39.34
N VAL A 438 -0.82 17.85 -38.62
CA VAL A 438 0.10 18.97 -38.81
C VAL A 438 1.29 18.80 -37.90
N THR A 439 2.48 18.87 -38.44
CA THR A 439 3.76 18.74 -37.73
C THR A 439 4.74 19.82 -38.17
N THR A 440 5.96 19.82 -37.65
CA THR A 440 7.00 20.77 -37.98
C THR A 440 8.12 20.09 -38.75
N VAL A 441 8.60 20.72 -39.81
CA VAL A 441 9.74 20.25 -40.62
C VAL A 441 11.01 20.29 -39.79
N ARG A 442 11.65 19.12 -39.66
CA ARG A 442 12.94 18.93 -38.95
C ARG A 442 13.84 18.04 -39.81
N PRO A 443 14.78 18.61 -40.56
CA PRO A 443 15.76 17.80 -41.27
C PRO A 443 16.61 16.96 -40.30
N ARG A 444 16.96 15.75 -40.74
CA ARG A 444 17.88 14.89 -40.03
C ARG A 444 19.31 15.39 -40.15
#